data_6cb8a80010deeb18c9e642a1f0ec7460
#
_entry.id   6cb8a80010deeb18c9e642a1f0ec7460
#
_cell.length_a   1.000
_cell.length_b   1.000
_cell.length_c   1.000
_cell.angle_alpha   90.00
_cell.angle_beta   90.00
_cell.angle_gamma   90.00
#
_symmetry.space_group_name_H-M   'P 1'
#
loop_
_entity.id
_entity.type
_entity.pdbx_description
1 polymer ?
#
loop_
_entity_poly.entity_id
_entity_poly.type
_entity_poly.pdbx_seq_one_letter_code
_entity_poly.pdbx_strand_id
1 'polypeptide(L)'
;PAWMIIGGGNNGFQFAYYGYFRPDIILGCLLPQVPMTFLIPAYALCSYLAAVLLMRYWLRLEGMSPFGAFFGSMLFLLANCFFQTHRQIMFVNYLPFLLLALIFLKKRKFALMSVSLTLIYLHSFYYAIACLAVIGWFAVGMLRREADWAGKRKLLFQGVTSVILSIGMAMMLLLPTFMAILEHKHSGEKATTLTDLVLPNAQNLLYSPYGMGLTVICLYLLLLGLTIREYRWQSALLLLGSLFGVAPYILNATLYARGKILVPFVPVVLLYCMKIFQKIRRGEVRWKFWIFLVFAGVIASQWGQAWFWWVTLDTGILLVAAPVDTKLRKKQE
;
A
#
# COMPACT_ATOMS: atom_id res chain seq x y z
N PRO A 1 -19.81 -4.16 27.50
CA PRO A 1 -20.91 -4.71 26.69
C PRO A 1 -20.80 -4.30 25.26
N ALA A 2 -21.02 -5.25 24.35
CA ALA A 2 -20.98 -5.03 22.91
C ALA A 2 -22.12 -4.10 22.40
N TRP A 3 -22.99 -3.68 23.28
CA TRP A 3 -24.17 -2.86 23.00
C TRP A 3 -23.86 -1.40 23.26
N MET A 4 -23.30 -0.72 22.28
CA MET A 4 -23.35 0.74 22.27
C MET A 4 -24.53 1.15 21.40
N ILE A 5 -25.45 1.93 21.94
CA ILE A 5 -26.52 2.59 21.19
C ILE A 5 -25.87 3.73 20.40
N ILE A 6 -25.22 3.37 19.28
CA ILE A 6 -24.71 4.33 18.32
C ILE A 6 -25.60 4.20 17.09
N GLY A 7 -26.34 5.24 16.75
CA GLY A 7 -27.13 5.28 15.53
C GLY A 7 -28.23 4.20 15.44
N GLY A 8 -29.06 4.03 16.48
CA GLY A 8 -30.24 3.17 16.42
C GLY A 8 -30.06 1.72 16.87
N GLY A 9 -29.12 1.44 17.80
CA GLY A 9 -29.02 0.12 18.44
C GLY A 9 -28.07 -0.86 17.72
N ASN A 10 -27.18 -0.36 16.89
CA ASN A 10 -26.16 -1.18 16.22
C ASN A 10 -25.08 -1.68 17.20
N ASN A 11 -24.59 -2.90 16.96
CA ASN A 11 -23.47 -3.45 17.69
C ASN A 11 -22.22 -2.60 17.48
N GLY A 12 -21.58 -2.11 18.56
CA GLY A 12 -20.39 -1.26 18.50
C GLY A 12 -19.22 -1.89 17.72
N PHE A 13 -19.13 -3.22 17.67
CA PHE A 13 -18.11 -3.91 16.88
C PHE A 13 -18.26 -3.74 15.35
N GLN A 14 -19.39 -3.28 14.85
CA GLN A 14 -19.51 -2.90 13.43
C GLN A 14 -18.55 -1.79 13.05
N PHE A 15 -18.14 -0.94 13.99
CA PHE A 15 -17.17 0.12 13.80
C PHE A 15 -15.74 -0.28 14.19
N ALA A 16 -15.52 -1.54 14.59
CA ALA A 16 -14.21 -2.02 15.03
C ALA A 16 -13.14 -2.00 13.92
N TYR A 17 -13.54 -1.89 12.64
CA TYR A 17 -12.59 -1.69 11.57
C TYR A 17 -11.81 -0.36 11.68
N TYR A 18 -12.25 0.58 12.50
CA TYR A 18 -11.51 1.78 12.89
C TYR A 18 -10.52 1.54 14.05
N GLY A 19 -10.49 0.33 14.60
CA GLY A 19 -9.53 -0.10 15.60
C GLY A 19 -9.88 0.33 17.03
N TYR A 20 -10.66 -0.45 17.78
CA TYR A 20 -10.94 -0.17 19.20
C TYR A 20 -9.74 -0.36 20.12
N PHE A 21 -8.87 -1.32 19.81
CA PHE A 21 -7.67 -1.61 20.58
C PHE A 21 -6.42 -1.00 19.96
N ARG A 22 -6.58 0.13 19.29
CA ARG A 22 -5.44 0.85 18.71
C ARG A 22 -4.48 1.28 19.82
N PRO A 23 -3.16 1.13 19.59
CA PRO A 23 -2.15 1.53 20.56
C PRO A 23 -2.24 2.99 20.99
N ASP A 24 -2.65 3.92 20.11
CA ASP A 24 -2.84 5.33 20.45
C ASP A 24 -4.00 5.55 21.44
N ILE A 25 -5.08 4.76 21.33
CA ILE A 25 -6.19 4.80 22.30
C ILE A 25 -5.73 4.24 23.66
N ILE A 26 -5.01 3.11 23.64
CA ILE A 26 -4.45 2.50 24.86
C ILE A 26 -3.48 3.48 25.54
N LEU A 27 -2.60 4.13 24.76
CA LEU A 27 -1.70 5.17 25.30
C LEU A 27 -2.47 6.33 25.93
N GLY A 28 -3.58 6.77 25.32
CA GLY A 28 -4.44 7.80 25.89
C GLY A 28 -5.07 7.41 27.21
N CYS A 29 -5.45 6.14 27.38
CA CYS A 29 -5.93 5.62 28.66
C CYS A 29 -4.83 5.58 29.73
N LEU A 30 -3.57 5.35 29.33
CA LEU A 30 -2.42 5.34 30.25
C LEU A 30 -1.91 6.75 30.57
N LEU A 31 -2.22 7.75 29.75
CA LEU A 31 -1.79 9.14 29.88
C LEU A 31 -2.99 10.09 29.96
N PRO A 32 -3.83 9.97 31.00
CA PRO A 32 -5.09 10.73 31.08
C PRO A 32 -4.89 12.26 31.16
N GLN A 33 -3.67 12.72 31.48
CA GLN A 33 -3.31 14.15 31.50
C GLN A 33 -3.14 14.73 30.09
N VAL A 34 -2.92 13.89 29.05
CA VAL A 34 -2.74 14.34 27.67
C VAL A 34 -4.07 14.24 26.94
N PRO A 35 -4.62 15.36 26.45
CA PRO A 35 -5.87 15.32 25.69
C PRO A 35 -5.72 14.47 24.43
N MET A 36 -6.70 13.60 24.14
CA MET A 36 -6.70 12.72 22.96
C MET A 36 -6.63 13.48 21.65
N THR A 37 -7.09 14.73 21.63
CA THR A 37 -7.01 15.64 20.48
C THR A 37 -5.58 15.96 20.06
N PHE A 38 -4.60 15.87 20.96
CA PHE A 38 -3.17 16.01 20.67
C PHE A 38 -2.51 14.64 20.47
N LEU A 39 -2.86 13.65 21.29
CA LEU A 39 -2.21 12.35 21.29
C LEU A 39 -2.47 11.60 19.97
N ILE A 40 -3.69 11.59 19.47
CA ILE A 40 -4.05 10.86 18.24
C ILE A 40 -3.32 11.42 17.01
N PRO A 41 -3.31 12.75 16.73
CA PRO A 41 -2.54 13.31 15.63
C PRO A 41 -1.03 13.14 15.79
N ALA A 42 -0.49 13.30 17.01
CA ALA A 42 0.93 13.09 17.27
C ALA A 42 1.35 11.65 17.00
N TYR A 43 0.56 10.69 17.45
CA TYR A 43 0.80 9.26 17.16
C TYR A 43 0.76 8.98 15.66
N ALA A 44 -0.22 9.55 14.93
CA ALA A 44 -0.32 9.38 13.49
C ALA A 44 0.89 9.97 12.76
N LEU A 45 1.34 11.17 13.15
CA LEU A 45 2.52 11.81 12.58
C LEU A 45 3.79 10.97 12.86
N CYS A 46 3.98 10.52 14.10
CA CYS A 46 5.10 9.64 14.46
C CYS A 46 5.07 8.33 13.67
N SER A 47 3.90 7.71 13.55
CA SER A 47 3.71 6.49 12.75
C SER A 47 4.06 6.71 11.29
N TYR A 48 3.65 7.84 10.71
CA TYR A 48 3.95 8.20 9.34
C TYR A 48 5.46 8.42 9.11
N LEU A 49 6.11 9.21 9.96
CA LEU A 49 7.56 9.44 9.89
C LEU A 49 8.34 8.13 10.08
N ALA A 50 7.93 7.29 11.04
CA ALA A 50 8.52 5.98 11.24
C ALA A 50 8.36 5.11 9.98
N ALA A 51 7.19 5.13 9.33
CA ALA A 51 6.97 4.41 8.08
C ALA A 51 7.90 4.89 6.96
N VAL A 52 8.14 6.20 6.81
CA VAL A 52 9.07 6.75 5.81
C VAL A 52 10.50 6.25 6.05
N LEU A 53 10.96 6.27 7.30
CA LEU A 53 12.30 5.78 7.67
C LEU A 53 12.42 4.27 7.44
N LEU A 54 11.41 3.49 7.83
CA LEU A 54 11.34 2.05 7.60
C LEU A 54 11.28 1.73 6.10
N MET A 55 10.56 2.53 5.29
CA MET A 55 10.53 2.39 3.83
C MET A 55 11.92 2.55 3.23
N ARG A 56 12.67 3.59 3.63
CA ARG A 56 14.06 3.79 3.21
C ARG A 56 14.93 2.59 3.58
N TYR A 57 14.82 2.12 4.83
CA TYR A 57 15.58 0.97 5.30
C TYR A 57 15.23 -0.31 4.53
N TRP A 58 13.94 -0.57 4.31
CA TRP A 58 13.47 -1.73 3.57
C TRP A 58 13.93 -1.71 2.10
N LEU A 59 13.86 -0.55 1.43
CA LEU A 59 14.41 -0.40 0.08
C LEU A 59 15.91 -0.71 0.03
N ARG A 60 16.69 -0.27 1.05
CA ARG A 60 18.11 -0.64 1.17
C ARG A 60 18.28 -2.15 1.33
N LEU A 61 17.47 -2.78 2.15
CA LEU A 61 17.47 -4.23 2.35
C LEU A 61 17.11 -5.02 1.07
N GLU A 62 16.29 -4.43 0.20
CA GLU A 62 15.95 -4.97 -1.13
C GLU A 62 17.02 -4.68 -2.20
N GLY A 63 18.16 -4.12 -1.84
CA GLY A 63 19.31 -3.91 -2.72
C GLY A 63 19.29 -2.60 -3.50
N MET A 64 18.46 -1.63 -3.08
CA MET A 64 18.46 -0.31 -3.72
C MET A 64 19.71 0.50 -3.34
N SER A 65 20.22 1.29 -4.29
CA SER A 65 21.27 2.27 -4.02
C SER A 65 20.84 3.29 -2.95
N PRO A 66 21.75 3.99 -2.27
CA PRO A 66 21.39 5.03 -1.29
C PRO A 66 20.46 6.08 -1.87
N PHE A 67 20.73 6.52 -3.11
CA PHE A 67 19.90 7.47 -3.82
C PHE A 67 18.52 6.90 -4.18
N GLY A 68 18.47 5.66 -4.71
CA GLY A 68 17.19 5.00 -5.04
C GLY A 68 16.30 4.78 -3.82
N ALA A 69 16.90 4.40 -2.67
CA ALA A 69 16.18 4.24 -1.44
C ALA A 69 15.67 5.59 -0.88
N PHE A 70 16.47 6.66 -0.98
CA PHE A 70 16.07 8.01 -0.60
C PHE A 70 14.92 8.48 -1.51
N PHE A 71 15.09 8.40 -2.84
CA PHE A 71 14.08 8.85 -3.79
C PHE A 71 12.76 8.07 -3.63
N GLY A 72 12.82 6.73 -3.48
CA GLY A 72 11.65 5.92 -3.22
C GLY A 72 10.95 6.26 -1.91
N SER A 73 11.70 6.60 -0.84
CA SER A 73 11.11 7.05 0.41
C SER A 73 10.51 8.46 0.33
N MET A 74 11.01 9.34 -0.55
CA MET A 74 10.40 10.63 -0.84
C MET A 74 9.10 10.47 -1.63
N LEU A 75 9.06 9.59 -2.63
CA LEU A 75 7.82 9.26 -3.32
C LEU A 75 6.78 8.65 -2.37
N PHE A 76 7.21 7.85 -1.40
CA PHE A 76 6.35 7.34 -0.34
C PHE A 76 5.82 8.46 0.56
N LEU A 77 6.69 9.38 1.00
CA LEU A 77 6.32 10.57 1.77
C LEU A 77 5.31 11.44 1.03
N LEU A 78 5.40 11.54 -0.29
CA LEU A 78 4.55 12.42 -1.11
C LEU A 78 3.29 11.72 -1.64
N ALA A 79 3.06 10.45 -1.31
CA ALA A 79 1.86 9.74 -1.73
C ALA A 79 0.60 10.36 -1.11
N ASN A 80 -0.30 10.85 -1.97
CA ASN A 80 -1.44 11.68 -1.53
C ASN A 80 -2.41 10.95 -0.59
N CYS A 81 -2.48 9.62 -0.67
CA CYS A 81 -3.31 8.83 0.25
C CYS A 81 -2.97 9.06 1.73
N PHE A 82 -1.73 9.42 2.05
CA PHE A 82 -1.29 9.65 3.44
C PHE A 82 -1.65 11.03 3.98
N PHE A 83 -1.92 12.01 3.13
CA PHE A 83 -2.37 13.34 3.55
C PHE A 83 -3.83 13.36 4.06
N GLN A 84 -4.54 12.25 3.94
CA GLN A 84 -5.86 12.07 4.55
C GLN A 84 -5.83 11.76 6.05
N THR A 85 -4.66 11.72 6.68
CA THR A 85 -4.48 11.43 8.11
C THR A 85 -5.36 12.24 9.04
N HIS A 86 -5.61 13.50 8.71
CA HIS A 86 -6.47 14.38 9.51
C HIS A 86 -7.95 13.98 9.48
N ARG A 87 -8.37 13.20 8.47
CA ARG A 87 -9.77 12.71 8.33
C ARG A 87 -9.89 11.21 8.59
N GLN A 88 -8.88 10.43 8.19
CA GLN A 88 -8.89 8.97 8.26
C GLN A 88 -7.52 8.44 8.69
N ILE A 89 -7.26 8.53 9.97
CA ILE A 89 -5.99 8.13 10.61
C ILE A 89 -5.59 6.68 10.32
N MET A 90 -6.54 5.82 9.96
CA MET A 90 -6.31 4.43 9.58
C MET A 90 -5.39 4.27 8.34
N PHE A 91 -5.22 5.32 7.52
CA PHE A 91 -4.36 5.27 6.34
C PHE A 91 -2.86 5.26 6.65
N VAL A 92 -2.45 5.60 7.85
CA VAL A 92 -1.03 5.70 8.21
C VAL A 92 -0.62 4.84 9.40
N ASN A 93 -1.48 4.67 10.41
CA ASN A 93 -1.10 4.07 11.68
C ASN A 93 -0.61 2.62 11.59
N TYR A 94 -1.08 1.83 10.62
CA TYR A 94 -0.63 0.45 10.41
C TYR A 94 0.65 0.34 9.54
N LEU A 95 1.01 1.39 8.78
CA LEU A 95 2.11 1.34 7.79
C LEU A 95 3.47 0.97 8.37
N PRO A 96 3.91 1.53 9.52
CA PRO A 96 5.19 1.12 10.10
C PRO A 96 5.22 -0.38 10.42
N PHE A 97 4.10 -0.93 10.86
CA PHE A 97 4.00 -2.36 11.20
C PHE A 97 3.96 -3.24 9.94
N LEU A 98 3.36 -2.78 8.84
CA LEU A 98 3.47 -3.46 7.55
C LEU A 98 4.92 -3.51 7.08
N LEU A 99 5.64 -2.40 7.14
CA LEU A 99 7.04 -2.35 6.74
C LEU A 99 7.94 -3.19 7.67
N LEU A 100 7.68 -3.19 8.99
CA LEU A 100 8.34 -4.09 9.93
C LEU A 100 8.07 -5.57 9.59
N ALA A 101 6.82 -5.93 9.27
CA ALA A 101 6.47 -7.29 8.87
C ALA A 101 7.23 -7.72 7.61
N LEU A 102 7.36 -6.85 6.59
CA LEU A 102 8.15 -7.10 5.39
C LEU A 102 9.65 -7.25 5.69
N ILE A 103 10.20 -6.41 6.56
CA ILE A 103 11.59 -6.49 7.03
C ILE A 103 11.84 -7.80 7.77
N PHE A 104 10.93 -8.18 8.68
CA PHE A 104 11.08 -9.41 9.46
C PHE A 104 10.87 -10.66 8.60
N LEU A 105 9.96 -10.64 7.63
CA LEU A 105 9.83 -11.69 6.62
C LEU A 105 11.14 -11.86 5.86
N LYS A 106 11.73 -10.77 5.36
CA LYS A 106 13.02 -10.79 4.64
C LYS A 106 14.15 -11.35 5.51
N LYS A 107 14.19 -10.97 6.80
CA LYS A 107 15.18 -11.45 7.77
C LYS A 107 14.83 -12.81 8.39
N ARG A 108 13.74 -13.45 7.97
CA ARG A 108 13.23 -14.74 8.52
C ARG A 108 12.98 -14.70 10.04
N LYS A 109 12.60 -13.53 10.58
CA LYS A 109 12.26 -13.34 12.00
C LYS A 109 10.75 -13.46 12.21
N PHE A 110 10.23 -14.67 12.10
CA PHE A 110 8.79 -14.95 12.01
C PHE A 110 8.01 -14.58 13.29
N ALA A 111 8.61 -14.73 14.48
CA ALA A 111 7.97 -14.32 15.74
C ALA A 111 7.72 -12.79 15.76
N LEU A 112 8.70 -11.98 15.32
CA LEU A 112 8.54 -10.52 15.23
C LEU A 112 7.57 -10.12 14.13
N MET A 113 7.49 -10.92 13.04
CA MET A 113 6.48 -10.76 12.01
C MET A 113 5.07 -10.98 12.56
N SER A 114 4.85 -12.00 13.42
CA SER A 114 3.56 -12.23 14.07
C SER A 114 3.13 -11.04 14.92
N VAL A 115 4.04 -10.46 15.72
CA VAL A 115 3.76 -9.25 16.51
C VAL A 115 3.38 -8.08 15.61
N SER A 116 4.14 -7.87 14.53
CA SER A 116 3.84 -6.79 13.58
C SER A 116 2.47 -6.97 12.91
N LEU A 117 2.11 -8.19 12.53
CA LEU A 117 0.79 -8.50 11.97
C LEU A 117 -0.33 -8.26 12.99
N THR A 118 -0.13 -8.67 14.24
CA THR A 118 -1.10 -8.40 15.32
C THR A 118 -1.35 -6.90 15.45
N LEU A 119 -0.29 -6.09 15.46
CA LEU A 119 -0.42 -4.64 15.52
C LEU A 119 -1.14 -4.05 14.31
N ILE A 120 -0.98 -4.62 13.11
CA ILE A 120 -1.77 -4.24 11.93
C ILE A 120 -3.26 -4.48 12.20
N TYR A 121 -3.63 -5.67 12.70
CA TYR A 121 -5.03 -6.00 12.98
C TYR A 121 -5.65 -5.08 14.03
N LEU A 122 -4.89 -4.74 15.08
CA LEU A 122 -5.34 -3.83 16.12
C LEU A 122 -5.53 -2.40 15.61
N HIS A 123 -4.74 -1.95 14.61
CA HIS A 123 -4.88 -0.61 14.02
C HIS A 123 -6.02 -0.55 13.00
N SER A 124 -6.16 -1.56 12.16
CA SER A 124 -7.15 -1.56 11.11
C SER A 124 -7.50 -2.95 10.61
N PHE A 125 -8.65 -3.45 10.99
CA PHE A 125 -9.24 -4.66 10.41
C PHE A 125 -9.37 -4.54 8.88
N TYR A 126 -9.80 -3.37 8.40
CA TYR A 126 -10.05 -3.11 7.00
C TYR A 126 -8.83 -3.32 6.11
N TYR A 127 -7.67 -2.77 6.50
CA TYR A 127 -6.44 -2.91 5.70
C TYR A 127 -5.69 -4.23 5.92
N ALA A 128 -6.06 -5.00 6.92
CA ALA A 128 -5.39 -6.24 7.28
C ALA A 128 -5.31 -7.24 6.11
N ILE A 129 -6.40 -7.42 5.37
CA ILE A 129 -6.47 -8.33 4.21
C ILE A 129 -5.49 -7.91 3.12
N ALA A 130 -5.46 -6.62 2.79
CA ALA A 130 -4.53 -6.08 1.80
C ALA A 130 -3.06 -6.16 2.27
N CYS A 131 -2.80 -5.97 3.57
CA CYS A 131 -1.47 -6.17 4.15
C CYS A 131 -1.02 -7.64 4.05
N LEU A 132 -1.90 -8.60 4.32
CA LEU A 132 -1.62 -10.02 4.13
C LEU A 132 -1.34 -10.36 2.66
N ALA A 133 -2.09 -9.78 1.72
CA ALA A 133 -1.83 -9.96 0.29
C ALA A 133 -0.44 -9.43 -0.11
N VAL A 134 -0.03 -8.27 0.42
CA VAL A 134 1.32 -7.70 0.21
C VAL A 134 2.40 -8.63 0.78
N ILE A 135 2.24 -9.12 2.00
CA ILE A 135 3.18 -10.05 2.63
C ILE A 135 3.25 -11.36 1.85
N GLY A 136 2.09 -11.88 1.42
CA GLY A 136 1.99 -13.06 0.56
C GLY A 136 2.74 -12.89 -0.77
N TRP A 137 2.64 -11.71 -1.40
CA TRP A 137 3.40 -11.38 -2.61
C TRP A 137 4.92 -11.56 -2.41
N PHE A 138 5.45 -11.03 -1.30
CA PHE A 138 6.87 -11.18 -0.99
C PHE A 138 7.25 -12.59 -0.58
N ALA A 139 6.40 -13.28 0.19
CA ALA A 139 6.63 -14.66 0.59
C ALA A 139 6.71 -15.59 -0.64
N VAL A 140 5.82 -15.43 -1.63
CA VAL A 140 5.89 -16.15 -2.91
C VAL A 140 7.18 -15.83 -3.65
N GLY A 141 7.61 -14.56 -3.67
CA GLY A 141 8.90 -14.17 -4.26
C GLY A 141 10.10 -14.84 -3.58
N MET A 142 10.06 -14.98 -2.26
CA MET A 142 11.09 -15.70 -1.48
C MET A 142 11.06 -17.21 -1.75
N LEU A 143 9.86 -17.82 -1.76
CA LEU A 143 9.69 -19.25 -2.07
C LEU A 143 10.22 -19.63 -3.47
N ARG A 144 10.04 -18.76 -4.46
CA ARG A 144 10.57 -18.98 -5.82
C ARG A 144 12.09 -18.95 -5.89
N ARG A 145 12.73 -18.21 -4.99
CA ARG A 145 14.21 -18.09 -4.92
C ARG A 145 14.86 -19.19 -4.09
N GLU A 146 14.10 -19.87 -3.24
CA GLU A 146 14.61 -20.97 -2.44
C GLU A 146 14.84 -22.18 -3.36
N ALA A 147 16.08 -22.67 -3.40
CA ALA A 147 16.46 -23.78 -4.28
C ALA A 147 15.96 -25.14 -3.73
N ASP A 148 16.04 -25.30 -2.42
CA ASP A 148 15.75 -26.55 -1.73
C ASP A 148 14.26 -26.66 -1.32
N TRP A 149 13.68 -27.84 -1.53
CA TRP A 149 12.28 -28.13 -1.14
C TRP A 149 12.08 -28.09 0.38
N ALA A 150 13.05 -28.57 1.17
CA ALA A 150 12.98 -28.50 2.62
C ALA A 150 12.96 -27.04 3.11
N GLY A 151 13.77 -26.18 2.51
CA GLY A 151 13.76 -24.74 2.75
C GLY A 151 12.43 -24.09 2.41
N LYS A 152 11.83 -24.44 1.26
CA LYS A 152 10.49 -23.95 0.86
C LYS A 152 9.42 -24.34 1.88
N ARG A 153 9.40 -25.62 2.27
CA ARG A 153 8.45 -26.13 3.27
C ARG A 153 8.61 -25.44 4.63
N LYS A 154 9.86 -25.28 5.09
CA LYS A 154 10.17 -24.56 6.34
C LYS A 154 9.70 -23.11 6.29
N LEU A 155 10.02 -22.38 5.21
CA LEU A 155 9.61 -21.00 5.01
C LEU A 155 8.08 -20.86 5.00
N LEU A 156 7.38 -21.73 4.27
CA LEU A 156 5.92 -21.76 4.21
C LEU A 156 5.31 -22.05 5.58
N PHE A 157 5.79 -23.10 6.26
CA PHE A 157 5.29 -23.48 7.58
C PHE A 157 5.47 -22.35 8.59
N GLN A 158 6.66 -21.76 8.68
CA GLN A 158 6.93 -20.65 9.59
C GLN A 158 6.09 -19.40 9.25
N GLY A 159 5.93 -19.10 7.96
CA GLY A 159 5.08 -17.98 7.49
C GLY A 159 3.62 -18.18 7.86
N VAL A 160 3.05 -19.36 7.57
CA VAL A 160 1.66 -19.69 7.90
C VAL A 160 1.45 -19.70 9.42
N THR A 161 2.34 -20.31 10.18
CA THR A 161 2.29 -20.33 11.65
C THR A 161 2.29 -18.88 12.21
N SER A 162 3.12 -17.99 11.64
CA SER A 162 3.15 -16.58 12.06
C SER A 162 1.82 -15.86 11.81
N VAL A 163 1.16 -16.12 10.68
CA VAL A 163 -0.15 -15.56 10.37
C VAL A 163 -1.20 -16.10 11.34
N ILE A 164 -1.24 -17.42 11.56
CA ILE A 164 -2.19 -18.05 12.50
C ILE A 164 -1.99 -17.51 13.92
N LEU A 165 -0.74 -17.43 14.37
CA LEU A 165 -0.42 -16.90 15.69
C LEU A 165 -0.86 -15.44 15.83
N SER A 166 -0.62 -14.60 14.81
CA SER A 166 -1.04 -13.19 14.83
C SER A 166 -2.56 -13.01 14.86
N ILE A 167 -3.30 -13.87 14.16
CA ILE A 167 -4.78 -13.91 14.23
C ILE A 167 -5.21 -14.31 15.63
N GLY A 168 -4.60 -15.36 16.22
CA GLY A 168 -4.89 -15.80 17.60
C GLY A 168 -4.67 -14.67 18.63
N MET A 169 -3.54 -13.95 18.52
CA MET A 169 -3.22 -12.82 19.41
C MET A 169 -4.22 -11.65 19.26
N ALA A 170 -4.79 -11.43 18.09
CA ALA A 170 -5.78 -10.38 17.84
C ALA A 170 -7.24 -10.88 17.93
N MET A 171 -7.49 -12.14 18.30
CA MET A 171 -8.79 -12.80 18.23
C MET A 171 -9.85 -12.06 19.06
N MET A 172 -9.46 -11.43 20.18
CA MET A 172 -10.35 -10.65 21.03
C MET A 172 -11.04 -9.49 20.26
N LEU A 173 -10.37 -8.94 19.24
CA LEU A 173 -10.95 -7.92 18.35
C LEU A 173 -11.54 -8.54 17.08
N LEU A 174 -10.83 -9.49 16.47
CA LEU A 174 -11.20 -10.01 15.15
C LEU A 174 -12.48 -10.82 15.17
N LEU A 175 -12.69 -11.67 16.19
CA LEU A 175 -13.87 -12.54 16.26
C LEU A 175 -15.18 -11.75 16.43
N PRO A 176 -15.31 -10.83 17.42
CA PRO A 176 -16.53 -10.03 17.55
C PRO A 176 -16.78 -9.13 16.32
N THR A 177 -15.72 -8.58 15.72
CA THR A 177 -15.82 -7.76 14.50
C THR A 177 -16.35 -8.57 13.33
N PHE A 178 -15.83 -9.78 13.13
CA PHE A 178 -16.27 -10.68 12.08
C PHE A 178 -17.73 -11.10 12.27
N MET A 179 -18.14 -11.47 13.48
CA MET A 179 -19.53 -11.81 13.79
C MET A 179 -20.47 -10.62 13.53
N ALA A 180 -20.09 -9.42 13.97
CA ALA A 180 -20.87 -8.21 13.73
C ALA A 180 -21.05 -7.88 12.24
N ILE A 181 -20.03 -8.14 11.41
CA ILE A 181 -20.10 -7.96 9.97
C ILE A 181 -21.02 -9.00 9.32
N LEU A 182 -21.00 -10.25 9.79
CA LEU A 182 -21.89 -11.31 9.28
C LEU A 182 -23.36 -11.03 9.57
N GLU A 183 -23.68 -10.49 10.76
CA GLU A 183 -25.05 -10.15 11.16
C GLU A 183 -25.64 -9.00 10.31
N HIS A 184 -24.81 -8.07 9.83
CA HIS A 184 -25.25 -6.83 9.17
C HIS A 184 -24.77 -6.74 7.72
N LYS A 185 -24.83 -7.81 6.98
CA LYS A 185 -24.36 -7.92 5.59
C LYS A 185 -25.09 -7.02 4.56
N HIS A 186 -26.17 -6.35 4.98
CA HIS A 186 -26.98 -5.46 4.11
C HIS A 186 -26.62 -3.99 4.34
N SER A 187 -25.38 -3.58 4.05
CA SER A 187 -25.06 -2.16 3.96
C SER A 187 -25.66 -1.61 2.66
N GLY A 188 -26.42 -0.50 2.73
CA GLY A 188 -27.04 0.16 1.59
C GLY A 188 -26.06 0.84 0.63
N GLU A 189 -24.91 0.24 0.36
CA GLU A 189 -23.98 0.68 -0.68
C GLU A 189 -24.52 0.29 -2.05
N LYS A 190 -24.35 1.19 -3.04
CA LYS A 190 -24.68 0.91 -4.44
C LYS A 190 -24.01 -0.40 -4.87
N ALA A 191 -24.79 -1.31 -5.45
CA ALA A 191 -24.27 -2.52 -6.03
C ALA A 191 -23.14 -2.18 -7.03
N THR A 192 -22.01 -2.86 -6.90
CA THR A 192 -20.88 -2.71 -7.83
C THR A 192 -21.31 -3.18 -9.21
N THR A 193 -21.19 -2.33 -10.21
CA THR A 193 -21.54 -2.64 -11.59
C THR A 193 -20.36 -3.31 -12.31
N LEU A 194 -20.66 -4.03 -13.40
CA LEU A 194 -19.61 -4.64 -14.23
C LEU A 194 -18.63 -3.57 -14.78
N THR A 195 -19.15 -2.39 -15.08
CA THR A 195 -18.37 -1.25 -15.55
C THR A 195 -17.34 -0.79 -14.51
N ASP A 196 -17.69 -0.78 -13.20
CA ASP A 196 -16.76 -0.43 -12.11
C ASP A 196 -15.59 -1.42 -11.99
N LEU A 197 -15.78 -2.66 -12.44
CA LEU A 197 -14.76 -3.70 -12.40
C LEU A 197 -13.85 -3.67 -13.63
N VAL A 198 -14.38 -3.39 -14.81
CA VAL A 198 -13.68 -3.58 -16.09
C VAL A 198 -13.11 -2.27 -16.64
N LEU A 199 -13.72 -1.12 -16.35
CA LEU A 199 -13.16 0.16 -16.82
C LEU A 199 -11.92 0.56 -16.02
N PRO A 200 -10.83 0.93 -16.72
CA PRO A 200 -9.61 1.36 -16.03
C PRO A 200 -9.83 2.69 -15.33
N ASN A 201 -9.49 2.75 -14.05
CA ASN A 201 -9.58 3.96 -13.24
C ASN A 201 -8.18 4.40 -12.79
N ALA A 202 -7.63 5.43 -13.44
CA ALA A 202 -6.31 5.97 -13.11
C ALA A 202 -6.26 6.57 -11.69
N GLN A 203 -7.38 6.99 -11.11
CA GLN A 203 -7.44 7.54 -9.76
C GLN A 203 -7.09 6.50 -8.67
N ASN A 204 -7.25 5.21 -8.93
CA ASN A 204 -6.80 4.18 -8.01
C ASN A 204 -5.29 4.20 -7.78
N LEU A 205 -4.52 4.64 -8.78
CA LEU A 205 -3.06 4.71 -8.73
C LEU A 205 -2.55 6.14 -8.50
N LEU A 206 -3.14 7.13 -9.20
CA LEU A 206 -2.60 8.48 -9.31
C LEU A 206 -3.39 9.50 -8.48
N TYR A 207 -2.70 10.32 -7.73
CA TYR A 207 -3.12 11.53 -7.00
C TYR A 207 -4.34 11.42 -6.09
N SER A 208 -5.22 10.46 -6.29
CA SER A 208 -6.41 10.35 -5.46
C SER A 208 -6.04 10.00 -4.01
N PRO A 209 -6.59 10.73 -3.03
CA PRO A 209 -6.42 10.39 -1.62
C PRO A 209 -7.16 9.09 -1.24
N TYR A 210 -8.08 8.63 -2.09
CA TYR A 210 -8.83 7.39 -1.92
C TYR A 210 -8.31 6.24 -2.79
N GLY A 211 -7.10 6.38 -3.33
CA GLY A 211 -6.34 5.35 -4.03
C GLY A 211 -4.95 5.25 -3.43
N MET A 212 -3.96 4.87 -4.24
CA MET A 212 -2.55 4.86 -3.83
C MET A 212 -1.92 6.26 -3.76
N GLY A 213 -2.49 7.23 -4.47
CA GLY A 213 -2.05 8.62 -4.45
C GLY A 213 -0.64 8.86 -4.98
N LEU A 214 -0.16 8.01 -5.90
CA LEU A 214 1.19 8.09 -6.47
C LEU A 214 1.25 9.12 -7.60
N THR A 215 2.47 9.53 -7.96
CA THR A 215 2.73 10.49 -9.04
C THR A 215 2.87 9.80 -10.41
N VAL A 216 2.78 10.56 -11.48
CA VAL A 216 2.90 10.10 -12.88
C VAL A 216 4.16 9.28 -13.12
N ILE A 217 5.29 9.60 -12.46
CA ILE A 217 6.54 8.86 -12.63
C ILE A 217 6.38 7.38 -12.27
N CYS A 218 5.54 7.04 -11.28
CA CYS A 218 5.28 5.66 -10.91
C CYS A 218 4.54 4.90 -12.01
N LEU A 219 3.53 5.51 -12.62
CA LEU A 219 2.83 4.94 -13.77
C LEU A 219 3.80 4.75 -14.96
N TYR A 220 4.62 5.77 -15.27
CA TYR A 220 5.63 5.68 -16.31
C TYR A 220 6.57 4.49 -16.09
N LEU A 221 7.13 4.37 -14.89
CA LEU A 221 8.07 3.30 -14.57
C LEU A 221 7.40 1.92 -14.62
N LEU A 222 6.15 1.77 -14.18
CA LEU A 222 5.42 0.50 -14.32
C LEU A 222 5.17 0.15 -15.80
N LEU A 223 4.76 1.12 -16.64
CA LEU A 223 4.60 0.91 -18.10
C LEU A 223 5.91 0.54 -18.77
N LEU A 224 7.01 1.21 -18.40
CA LEU A 224 8.34 0.87 -18.87
C LEU A 224 8.73 -0.55 -18.41
N GLY A 225 8.37 -0.95 -17.21
CA GLY A 225 8.60 -2.27 -16.65
C GLY A 225 7.98 -3.41 -17.48
N LEU A 226 6.86 -3.16 -18.18
CA LEU A 226 6.27 -4.13 -19.12
C LEU A 226 7.23 -4.51 -20.25
N THR A 227 8.13 -3.63 -20.60
CA THR A 227 9.12 -3.85 -21.68
C THR A 227 10.39 -4.55 -21.20
N ILE A 228 10.56 -4.70 -19.90
CA ILE A 228 11.73 -5.33 -19.27
C ILE A 228 11.37 -6.76 -18.87
N ARG A 229 12.00 -7.76 -19.49
CA ARG A 229 11.67 -9.19 -19.28
C ARG A 229 11.63 -9.60 -17.81
N GLU A 230 12.55 -9.06 -16.98
CA GLU A 230 12.67 -9.34 -15.56
C GLU A 230 11.50 -8.82 -14.73
N TYR A 231 10.90 -7.67 -15.10
CA TYR A 231 9.85 -6.99 -14.33
C TYR A 231 8.48 -6.99 -15.02
N ARG A 232 8.38 -7.59 -16.21
CA ARG A 232 7.15 -7.56 -17.01
C ARG A 232 5.91 -8.04 -16.26
N TRP A 233 6.00 -9.21 -15.63
CA TRP A 233 4.87 -9.78 -14.94
C TRP A 233 4.49 -9.02 -13.68
N GLN A 234 5.48 -8.55 -12.91
CA GLN A 234 5.24 -7.75 -11.71
C GLN A 234 4.59 -6.41 -12.07
N SER A 235 5.10 -5.73 -13.08
CA SER A 235 4.52 -4.49 -13.58
C SER A 235 3.11 -4.69 -14.14
N ALA A 236 2.87 -5.78 -14.90
CA ALA A 236 1.55 -6.11 -15.42
C ALA A 236 0.54 -6.35 -14.29
N LEU A 237 0.91 -7.19 -13.30
CA LEU A 237 0.03 -7.48 -12.16
C LEU A 237 -0.25 -6.23 -11.31
N LEU A 238 0.75 -5.37 -11.09
CA LEU A 238 0.56 -4.12 -10.34
C LEU A 238 -0.31 -3.13 -11.12
N LEU A 239 -0.13 -3.01 -12.43
CA LEU A 239 -0.98 -2.16 -13.28
C LEU A 239 -2.41 -2.69 -13.33
N LEU A 240 -2.60 -3.98 -13.60
CA LEU A 240 -3.93 -4.59 -13.63
C LEU A 240 -4.63 -4.49 -12.27
N GLY A 241 -3.91 -4.80 -11.19
CA GLY A 241 -4.46 -4.73 -9.84
C GLY A 241 -4.78 -3.31 -9.37
N SER A 242 -4.06 -2.29 -9.86
CA SER A 242 -4.30 -0.90 -9.48
C SER A 242 -5.30 -0.18 -10.38
N LEU A 243 -5.27 -0.41 -11.70
CA LEU A 243 -6.11 0.32 -12.63
C LEU A 243 -7.54 -0.23 -12.72
N PHE A 244 -7.74 -1.52 -12.49
CA PHE A 244 -9.05 -2.16 -12.61
C PHE A 244 -9.70 -2.42 -11.25
N GLY A 245 -11.03 -2.34 -11.19
CA GLY A 245 -11.81 -2.52 -9.97
C GLY A 245 -11.82 -3.95 -9.42
N VAL A 246 -11.37 -4.95 -10.19
CA VAL A 246 -11.42 -6.37 -9.79
C VAL A 246 -10.60 -6.64 -8.52
N ALA A 247 -9.35 -6.14 -8.44
CA ALA A 247 -8.51 -6.36 -7.26
C ALA A 247 -9.07 -5.62 -6.01
N PRO A 248 -9.46 -4.33 -6.07
CA PRO A 248 -10.19 -3.69 -5.00
C PRO A 248 -11.46 -4.45 -4.58
N TYR A 249 -12.23 -4.98 -5.52
CA TYR A 249 -13.44 -5.72 -5.23
C TYR A 249 -13.17 -7.01 -4.45
N ILE A 250 -12.19 -7.81 -4.90
CA ILE A 250 -11.79 -9.05 -4.20
C ILE A 250 -11.25 -8.74 -2.80
N LEU A 251 -10.39 -7.72 -2.66
CA LEU A 251 -9.79 -7.33 -1.39
C LEU A 251 -10.82 -6.75 -0.40
N ASN A 252 -11.92 -6.20 -0.88
CA ASN A 252 -13.06 -5.75 -0.07
C ASN A 252 -14.11 -6.87 0.15
N ALA A 253 -13.72 -8.14 0.07
CA ALA A 253 -14.60 -9.30 0.25
C ALA A 253 -15.84 -9.27 -0.67
N THR A 254 -15.69 -8.79 -1.90
CA THR A 254 -16.73 -8.68 -2.94
C THR A 254 -17.92 -7.77 -2.59
N LEU A 255 -17.73 -6.85 -1.64
CA LEU A 255 -18.79 -5.91 -1.26
C LEU A 255 -18.83 -4.69 -2.18
N TYR A 256 -17.68 -4.10 -2.49
CA TYR A 256 -17.56 -2.92 -3.35
C TYR A 256 -16.15 -2.75 -3.93
N ALA A 257 -16.03 -2.04 -5.06
CA ALA A 257 -14.75 -1.78 -5.77
C ALA A 257 -14.21 -0.38 -5.44
N ARG A 258 -13.64 -0.17 -4.24
CA ARG A 258 -13.04 1.12 -3.84
C ARG A 258 -11.51 1.02 -3.76
N GLY A 259 -10.81 1.92 -4.44
CA GLY A 259 -9.36 1.95 -4.55
C GLY A 259 -8.61 2.13 -3.23
N LYS A 260 -9.23 2.65 -2.16
CA LYS A 260 -8.56 2.86 -0.87
C LYS A 260 -7.92 1.59 -0.27
N ILE A 261 -8.49 0.40 -0.55
CA ILE A 261 -7.92 -0.88 -0.09
C ILE A 261 -6.53 -1.16 -0.69
N LEU A 262 -6.15 -0.48 -1.75
CA LEU A 262 -4.85 -0.63 -2.41
C LEU A 262 -3.70 0.12 -1.71
N VAL A 263 -3.99 0.97 -0.73
CA VAL A 263 -2.96 1.75 0.00
C VAL A 263 -1.81 0.88 0.54
N PRO A 264 -2.02 -0.33 1.10
CA PRO A 264 -0.94 -1.21 1.53
C PRO A 264 0.02 -1.65 0.41
N PHE A 265 -0.38 -1.55 -0.86
CA PHE A 265 0.47 -1.91 -2.00
C PHE A 265 1.45 -0.79 -2.40
N VAL A 266 1.32 0.42 -1.86
CA VAL A 266 2.22 1.55 -2.18
C VAL A 266 3.70 1.17 -2.01
N PRO A 267 4.16 0.53 -0.92
CA PRO A 267 5.55 0.09 -0.79
C PRO A 267 6.00 -0.87 -1.92
N VAL A 268 5.12 -1.79 -2.34
CA VAL A 268 5.41 -2.75 -3.41
C VAL A 268 5.60 -2.04 -4.74
N VAL A 269 4.65 -1.18 -5.10
CA VAL A 269 4.70 -0.39 -6.33
C VAL A 269 6.00 0.42 -6.38
N LEU A 270 6.31 1.13 -5.30
CA LEU A 270 7.52 1.94 -5.21
C LEU A 270 8.80 1.10 -5.30
N LEU A 271 8.84 -0.09 -4.70
CA LEU A 271 9.98 -0.98 -4.84
C LEU A 271 10.25 -1.33 -6.32
N TYR A 272 9.22 -1.75 -7.06
CA TYR A 272 9.39 -2.08 -8.48
C TYR A 272 9.70 -0.84 -9.31
N CYS A 273 9.08 0.30 -9.04
CA CYS A 273 9.45 1.57 -9.66
C CYS A 273 10.94 1.89 -9.44
N MET A 274 11.43 1.74 -8.21
CA MET A 274 12.84 2.01 -7.91
C MET A 274 13.81 1.01 -8.55
N LYS A 275 13.44 -0.27 -8.66
CA LYS A 275 14.22 -1.27 -9.41
C LYS A 275 14.35 -0.90 -10.89
N ILE A 276 13.26 -0.50 -11.52
CA ILE A 276 13.24 -0.07 -12.92
C ILE A 276 14.04 1.23 -13.08
N PHE A 277 13.83 2.21 -12.19
CA PHE A 277 14.58 3.46 -12.18
C PHE A 277 16.09 3.23 -12.02
N GLN A 278 16.50 2.29 -11.17
CA GLN A 278 17.91 1.94 -11.01
C GLN A 278 18.51 1.36 -12.29
N LYS A 279 17.76 0.57 -13.08
CA LYS A 279 18.20 0.11 -14.42
C LYS A 279 18.33 1.27 -15.41
N ILE A 280 17.42 2.23 -15.37
CA ILE A 280 17.58 3.46 -16.17
C ILE A 280 18.88 4.17 -15.75
N ARG A 281 19.10 4.36 -14.46
CA ARG A 281 20.30 5.02 -13.90
C ARG A 281 21.62 4.33 -14.28
N ARG A 282 21.61 3.01 -14.46
CA ARG A 282 22.78 2.21 -14.89
C ARG A 282 22.95 2.18 -16.44
N GLY A 283 22.08 2.85 -17.20
CA GLY A 283 22.11 2.78 -18.66
C GLY A 283 21.59 1.48 -19.26
N GLU A 284 21.16 0.51 -18.44
CA GLU A 284 20.65 -0.78 -18.91
C GLU A 284 19.32 -0.65 -19.69
N VAL A 285 18.56 0.40 -19.41
CA VAL A 285 17.27 0.70 -20.04
C VAL A 285 17.19 2.17 -20.40
N ARG A 286 16.70 2.47 -21.60
CA ARG A 286 16.50 3.84 -22.07
C ARG A 286 15.06 4.32 -21.83
N TRP A 287 14.90 5.63 -21.67
CA TRP A 287 13.59 6.26 -21.66
C TRP A 287 12.86 6.01 -22.98
N LYS A 288 11.55 5.65 -22.90
CA LYS A 288 10.73 5.35 -24.08
C LYS A 288 9.64 6.40 -24.25
N PHE A 289 9.81 7.28 -25.21
CA PHE A 289 8.90 8.41 -25.42
C PHE A 289 7.50 7.99 -25.88
N TRP A 290 7.35 6.83 -26.55
CA TRP A 290 6.02 6.34 -26.94
C TRP A 290 5.08 6.11 -25.75
N ILE A 291 5.61 5.87 -24.55
CA ILE A 291 4.81 5.73 -23.31
C ILE A 291 4.02 7.01 -23.03
N PHE A 292 4.53 8.18 -23.43
CA PHE A 292 3.82 9.44 -23.24
C PHE A 292 2.55 9.55 -24.08
N LEU A 293 2.37 8.74 -25.13
CA LEU A 293 1.08 8.63 -25.84
C LEU A 293 -0.01 8.08 -24.92
N VAL A 294 0.33 7.15 -24.02
CA VAL A 294 -0.60 6.63 -23.01
C VAL A 294 -1.02 7.75 -22.05
N PHE A 295 -0.10 8.68 -21.72
CA PHE A 295 -0.42 9.79 -20.83
C PHE A 295 -1.39 10.80 -21.45
N ALA A 296 -1.41 10.97 -22.76
CA ALA A 296 -2.44 11.77 -23.41
C ALA A 296 -3.85 11.24 -23.10
N GLY A 297 -4.03 9.91 -23.16
CA GLY A 297 -5.28 9.26 -22.76
C GLY A 297 -5.58 9.40 -21.27
N VAL A 298 -4.55 9.28 -20.40
CA VAL A 298 -4.72 9.46 -18.95
C VAL A 298 -5.11 10.90 -18.63
N ILE A 299 -4.46 11.90 -19.23
CA ILE A 299 -4.79 13.32 -19.06
C ILE A 299 -6.22 13.58 -19.53
N ALA A 300 -6.61 13.07 -20.71
CA ALA A 300 -7.97 13.20 -21.22
C ALA A 300 -9.02 12.58 -20.25
N SER A 301 -8.71 11.43 -19.65
CA SER A 301 -9.58 10.77 -18.67
C SER A 301 -9.74 11.55 -17.36
N GLN A 302 -8.82 12.45 -17.05
CA GLN A 302 -8.87 13.31 -15.86
C GLN A 302 -9.50 14.69 -16.12
N TRP A 303 -9.96 14.94 -17.36
CA TRP A 303 -10.61 16.22 -17.71
C TRP A 303 -11.80 16.49 -16.79
N GLY A 304 -11.83 17.69 -16.22
CA GLY A 304 -12.85 18.07 -15.23
C GLY A 304 -12.67 17.50 -13.83
N GLN A 305 -11.67 16.66 -13.60
CA GLN A 305 -11.34 16.15 -12.26
C GLN A 305 -10.36 17.08 -11.53
N ALA A 306 -10.38 17.08 -10.20
CA ALA A 306 -9.52 17.89 -9.36
C ALA A 306 -8.00 17.67 -9.63
N TRP A 307 -7.64 16.50 -10.13
CA TRP A 307 -6.24 16.09 -10.35
C TRP A 307 -5.72 16.37 -11.76
N PHE A 308 -6.54 16.89 -12.67
CA PHE A 308 -6.19 17.16 -14.07
C PHE A 308 -4.89 17.96 -14.22
N TRP A 309 -4.79 19.09 -13.50
CA TRP A 309 -3.62 19.97 -13.57
C TRP A 309 -2.35 19.30 -13.04
N TRP A 310 -2.45 18.51 -11.97
CA TRP A 310 -1.31 17.78 -11.40
C TRP A 310 -0.78 16.72 -12.36
N VAL A 311 -1.66 15.91 -12.96
CA VAL A 311 -1.29 14.91 -13.97
C VAL A 311 -0.60 15.57 -15.16
N THR A 312 -1.15 16.71 -15.64
CA THR A 312 -0.62 17.44 -16.79
C THR A 312 0.75 18.05 -16.49
N LEU A 313 0.90 18.71 -15.34
CA LEU A 313 2.14 19.32 -14.89
C LEU A 313 3.26 18.29 -14.73
N ASP A 314 3.00 17.22 -14.01
CA ASP A 314 3.99 16.17 -13.76
C ASP A 314 4.38 15.44 -15.06
N THR A 315 3.44 15.25 -15.98
CA THR A 315 3.75 14.70 -17.31
C THR A 315 4.66 15.64 -18.08
N GLY A 316 4.42 16.95 -18.05
CA GLY A 316 5.28 17.95 -18.66
C GLY A 316 6.68 17.96 -18.05
N ILE A 317 6.80 17.93 -16.72
CA ILE A 317 8.09 17.84 -16.02
C ILE A 317 8.84 16.57 -16.44
N LEU A 318 8.16 15.44 -16.48
CA LEU A 318 8.78 14.16 -16.87
C LEU A 318 9.25 14.16 -18.34
N LEU A 319 8.48 14.77 -19.24
CA LEU A 319 8.85 14.95 -20.65
C LEU A 319 10.15 15.75 -20.82
N VAL A 320 10.38 16.76 -19.98
CA VAL A 320 11.60 17.57 -19.98
C VAL A 320 12.75 16.86 -19.28
N ALA A 321 12.48 16.22 -18.14
CA ALA A 321 13.51 15.56 -17.34
C ALA A 321 14.14 14.33 -18.04
N ALA A 322 13.36 13.54 -18.77
CA ALA A 322 13.83 12.34 -19.43
C ALA A 322 14.94 12.60 -20.50
N PRO A 323 14.81 13.56 -21.43
CA PRO A 323 15.88 13.88 -22.37
C PRO A 323 17.10 14.53 -21.70
N VAL A 324 16.90 15.34 -20.65
CA VAL A 324 18.01 15.94 -19.89
C VAL A 324 18.85 14.86 -19.22
N ASP A 325 18.24 13.90 -18.54
CA ASP A 325 18.94 12.75 -17.94
C ASP A 325 19.72 11.96 -19.02
N THR A 326 19.11 11.76 -20.18
CA THR A 326 19.78 11.05 -21.28
C THR A 326 21.01 11.80 -21.82
N LYS A 327 20.94 13.15 -21.93
CA LYS A 327 22.07 13.98 -22.39
C LYS A 327 23.19 14.03 -21.36
N LEU A 328 22.86 14.15 -20.07
CA LEU A 328 23.85 14.19 -18.99
C LEU A 328 24.65 12.89 -18.91
N ARG A 329 24.04 11.74 -19.14
CA ARG A 329 24.73 10.44 -19.14
C ARG A 329 25.70 10.31 -20.30
N LYS A 330 25.29 10.74 -21.53
CA LYS A 330 26.18 10.71 -22.72
C LYS A 330 27.42 11.59 -22.56
N LYS A 331 27.42 12.55 -21.66
CA LYS A 331 28.60 13.37 -21.35
C LYS A 331 29.52 12.74 -20.27
N GLN A 332 29.07 11.71 -19.56
CA GLN A 332 29.82 11.01 -18.54
C GLN A 332 30.42 9.69 -19.04
N GLU A 333 29.97 9.19 -20.21
CA GLU A 333 30.57 8.12 -21.02
C GLU A 333 31.63 8.69 -21.95
#